data_5e89d26bdee94a8131ef87fa05b537b7
#
_entry.id   5e89d26bdee94a8131ef87fa05b537b7
#
_cell.length_a   1.000
_cell.length_b   1.000
_cell.length_c   1.000
_cell.angle_alpha   90.00
_cell.angle_beta   90.00
_cell.angle_gamma   90.00
#
_symmetry.space_group_name_H-M   'P 1'
#
loop_
_entity.id
_entity.type
_entity.pdbx_description
1 polymer ?
#
loop_
_entity_poly.entity_id
_entity_poly.type
_entity_poly.pdbx_seq_one_letter_code
_entity_poly.pdbx_strand_id
1 'polypeptide(L)' 'MSNVKSYGLKAHVSSEFDLHIGKRIKYVERGEYGKEHIYEVKAMYPFCILLEDIFDHTRICPCYSKLSLMLKEIG' A
#
# COMPACT_ATOMS: atom_id res chain seq x y z
N MET A 1 -2.25 11.03 22.38
CA MET A 1 -1.83 10.58 22.19
C MET A 1 -1.45 10.16 21.49
N SER A 2 -1.22 10.07 21.24
CA SER A 2 -0.84 9.71 20.70
C SER A 2 -0.23 9.27 20.25
N ASN A 3 0.00 9.17 20.30
CA ASN A 3 0.95 8.54 19.85
C ASN A 3 0.78 7.45 19.01
N VAL A 4 0.31 7.59 17.92
CA VAL A 4 0.25 6.55 16.97
C VAL A 4 1.64 6.25 16.53
N LYS A 5 2.17 5.21 17.00
CA LYS A 5 3.46 4.77 16.58
C LYS A 5 3.32 4.06 15.27
N SER A 6 4.44 3.94 14.55
CA SER A 6 4.43 3.39 13.20
C SER A 6 3.84 2.00 13.12
N TYR A 7 4.11 1.13 14.07
CA TYR A 7 3.53 -0.20 13.98
C TYR A 7 2.05 -0.23 14.37
N GLY A 8 1.60 0.77 15.13
CA GLY A 8 0.16 0.94 15.34
C GLY A 8 -0.52 1.31 14.03
N LEU A 9 0.12 2.16 13.23
CA LEU A 9 -0.36 2.50 11.90
C LEU A 9 -0.37 1.29 10.98
N LYS A 10 0.66 0.43 11.07
CA LYS A 10 0.70 -0.80 10.30
C LYS A 10 -0.53 -1.66 10.59
N ALA A 11 -0.82 -1.87 11.86
CA ALA A 11 -1.97 -2.68 12.26
C ALA A 11 -3.28 -2.07 11.78
N HIS A 12 -3.42 -0.76 11.92
CA HIS A 12 -4.63 -0.06 11.50
C HIS A 12 -4.85 -0.17 9.98
N VAL A 13 -3.82 0.14 9.20
CA VAL A 13 -3.94 0.11 7.75
C VAL A 13 -4.12 -1.32 7.26
N SER A 14 -3.39 -2.27 7.83
CA SER A 14 -3.52 -3.67 7.43
C SER A 14 -4.92 -4.22 7.71
N SER A 15 -5.52 -3.83 8.83
CA SER A 15 -6.87 -4.25 9.17
C SER A 15 -7.90 -3.58 8.27
N GLU A 16 -7.74 -2.27 8.03
CA GLU A 16 -8.68 -1.50 7.22
C GLU A 16 -8.77 -2.01 5.79
N PHE A 17 -7.65 -2.39 5.21
CA PHE A 17 -7.58 -2.81 3.81
C PHE A 17 -7.33 -4.31 3.63
N ASP A 18 -7.37 -5.06 4.72
CA ASP A 18 -7.14 -6.52 4.70
C ASP A 18 -5.81 -6.88 4.02
N LEU A 19 -4.75 -6.21 4.44
CA LEU A 19 -3.44 -6.40 3.84
C LEU A 19 -2.74 -7.62 4.42
N HIS A 20 -2.17 -8.44 3.53
CA HIS A 20 -1.38 -9.61 3.90
C HIS A 20 -0.49 -9.97 2.71
N ILE A 21 0.52 -10.76 2.96
CA ILE A 21 1.42 -11.18 1.88
C ILE A 21 0.60 -11.94 0.83
N GLY A 22 0.78 -11.56 -0.43
CA GLY A 22 0.03 -12.14 -1.54
C GLY A 22 -1.20 -11.34 -1.93
N LYS A 23 -1.65 -10.39 -1.09
CA LYS A 23 -2.78 -9.54 -1.42
C LYS A 23 -2.45 -8.66 -2.62
N ARG A 24 -3.40 -8.54 -3.55
CA ARG A 24 -3.24 -7.66 -4.71
C ARG A 24 -4.04 -6.40 -4.50
N ILE A 25 -3.44 -5.26 -4.85
CA ILE A 25 -4.02 -3.94 -4.67
C ILE A 25 -4.01 -3.23 -6.01
N LYS A 26 -5.16 -2.70 -6.39
CA LYS A 26 -5.27 -1.90 -7.60
C LYS A 26 -5.06 -0.44 -7.26
N TYR A 27 -4.19 0.24 -7.98
CA TYR A 27 -3.93 1.65 -7.81
C TYR A 27 -3.94 2.34 -9.16
N VAL A 28 -4.67 3.45 -9.27
CA VAL A 28 -4.73 4.24 -10.49
C VAL A 28 -4.00 5.54 -10.24
N GLU A 29 -2.95 5.78 -11.02
CA GLU A 29 -2.19 7.02 -10.90
C GLU A 29 -3.05 8.20 -11.27
N ARG A 30 -2.87 9.30 -10.56
CA ARG A 30 -3.48 10.56 -10.94
C ARG A 30 -2.74 11.13 -12.14
N GLY A 31 -3.45 11.69 -13.06
CA GLY A 31 -2.84 12.31 -14.21
C GLY A 31 -3.68 12.13 -15.44
N GLU A 32 -3.17 12.66 -16.53
CA GLU A 32 -3.88 12.70 -17.79
C GLU A 32 -4.28 11.34 -18.29
N TYR A 33 -3.44 10.35 -18.08
CA TYR A 33 -3.66 9.01 -18.64
C TYR A 33 -4.17 7.98 -17.64
N GLY A 34 -4.19 8.31 -16.36
CA GLY A 34 -4.74 7.43 -15.34
C GLY A 34 -4.21 6.01 -15.41
N LYS A 35 -2.89 5.86 -15.44
CA LYS A 35 -2.29 4.54 -15.55
C LYS A 35 -2.64 3.65 -14.36
N GLU A 36 -3.13 2.45 -14.64
CA GLU A 36 -3.46 1.48 -13.61
C GLU A 36 -2.27 0.62 -13.25
N HIS A 37 -2.15 0.34 -11.97
CA HIS A 37 -1.15 -0.59 -11.45
C HIS A 37 -1.86 -1.63 -10.60
N ILE A 38 -1.40 -2.86 -10.67
CA ILE A 38 -1.83 -3.88 -9.74
C ILE A 38 -0.59 -4.35 -9.02
N TYR A 39 -0.55 -4.09 -7.71
CA TYR A 39 0.59 -4.45 -6.87
C TYR A 39 0.25 -5.66 -6.03
N GLU A 40 1.23 -6.54 -5.86
CA GLU A 40 1.10 -7.67 -4.94
C GLU A 40 1.97 -7.41 -3.73
N VAL A 41 1.44 -7.66 -2.55
CA VAL A 41 2.19 -7.48 -1.31
C VAL A 41 3.22 -8.59 -1.20
N LYS A 42 4.51 -8.21 -1.17
CA LYS A 42 5.62 -9.16 -1.08
C LYS A 42 6.18 -9.29 0.33
N ALA A 43 6.16 -8.21 1.09
CA ALA A 43 6.63 -8.22 2.46
C ALA A 43 5.98 -7.08 3.23
N MET A 44 5.79 -7.29 4.53
CA MET A 44 5.20 -6.28 5.40
C MET A 44 6.18 -5.98 6.53
N TYR A 45 6.83 -4.83 6.45
CA TYR A 45 7.79 -4.38 7.46
C TYR A 45 7.09 -3.50 8.49
N PRO A 46 7.72 -3.22 9.64
CA PRO A 46 7.09 -2.40 10.67
C PRO A 46 6.70 -0.99 10.22
N PHE A 47 7.45 -0.40 9.27
CA PHE A 47 7.22 0.99 8.87
C PHE A 47 6.82 1.15 7.42
N CYS A 48 6.97 0.10 6.62
CA CYS A 48 6.64 0.18 5.21
C CYS A 48 6.23 -1.19 4.69
N ILE A 49 5.69 -1.20 3.49
CA ILE A 49 5.21 -2.43 2.86
C ILE A 49 5.83 -2.53 1.47
N LEU A 50 6.36 -3.70 1.16
CA LEU A 50 6.98 -3.93 -0.15
C LEU A 50 5.91 -4.43 -1.13
N LEU A 51 5.74 -3.69 -2.20
CA LEU A 51 4.78 -4.00 -3.25
C LEU A 51 5.51 -4.22 -4.57
N GLU A 52 5.02 -5.15 -5.36
CA GLU A 52 5.57 -5.41 -6.69
C GLU A 52 4.45 -5.34 -7.73
N ASP A 53 4.68 -4.54 -8.78
CA ASP A 53 3.75 -4.47 -9.89
C ASP A 53 3.72 -5.82 -10.59
N ILE A 54 2.55 -6.41 -10.78
CA ILE A 54 2.45 -7.75 -11.35
C ILE A 54 2.73 -7.77 -12.85
N PHE A 55 2.72 -6.63 -13.51
CA PHE A 55 2.95 -6.55 -14.95
C PHE A 55 4.43 -6.34 -15.30
N ASP A 56 5.05 -5.34 -14.69
CA ASP A 56 6.44 -5.01 -15.05
C ASP A 56 7.44 -5.36 -13.96
N HIS A 57 6.97 -5.89 -12.82
CA HIS A 57 7.81 -6.31 -11.69
C HIS A 57 8.54 -5.17 -11.00
N THR A 58 8.12 -3.93 -11.22
CA THR A 58 8.65 -2.78 -10.50
C THR A 58 8.25 -2.88 -9.03
N ARG A 59 9.20 -2.63 -8.14
CA ARG A 59 8.95 -2.70 -6.70
C ARG A 59 8.93 -1.30 -6.09
N ILE A 60 8.01 -1.09 -5.16
CA ILE A 60 7.95 0.13 -4.36
C ILE A 60 7.78 -0.27 -2.91
N CYS A 61 8.20 0.60 -2.01
CA CYS A 61 8.10 0.33 -0.58
C CYS A 61 7.57 1.56 0.15
N PRO A 62 6.29 1.90 -0.06
CA PRO A 62 5.70 3.07 0.61
C PRO A 62 5.50 2.82 2.09
N CYS A 63 5.55 3.88 2.89
CA CYS A 63 5.19 3.77 4.29
C CYS A 63 3.68 3.61 4.39
N TYR A 64 3.20 3.16 5.56
CA TYR A 64 1.78 2.86 5.71
C TYR A 64 0.89 4.09 5.58
N SER A 65 1.35 5.26 6.00
CA SER A 65 0.56 6.47 5.85
C SER A 65 0.38 6.82 4.36
N LYS A 66 1.45 6.70 3.58
CA LYS A 66 1.36 6.95 2.15
C LYS A 66 0.49 5.91 1.46
N LEU A 67 0.63 4.65 1.85
CA LEU A 67 -0.19 3.58 1.30
C LEU A 67 -1.67 3.83 1.58
N SER A 68 -1.99 4.24 2.80
CA SER A 68 -3.37 4.56 3.16
C SER A 68 -3.95 5.63 2.25
N LEU A 69 -3.16 6.69 1.97
CA LEU A 69 -3.60 7.74 1.06
C LEU A 69 -3.81 7.21 -0.36
N MET A 70 -2.89 6.38 -0.84
CA MET A 70 -3.02 5.78 -2.16
C MET A 70 -4.31 4.97 -2.29
N LEU A 71 -4.60 4.16 -1.29
CA LEU A 71 -5.77 3.29 -1.33
C LEU A 71 -7.07 4.06 -1.17
N LYS A 72 -7.07 5.11 -0.38
CA LYS A 72 -8.26 5.94 -0.19
C LYS A 72 -8.60 6.75 -1.43
N GLU A 73 -7.62 7.10 -2.22
CA GLU A 73 -7.87 7.84 -3.46
C GLU A 73 -8.62 7.02 -4.50
N ILE A 74 -8.53 5.71 -4.42
CA ILE A 74 -9.17 4.83 -5.38
C ILE A 74 -10.64 4.61 -5.04
N GLY A 75 -10.91 4.62 -3.76
CA GLY A 75 -12.25 4.36 -3.27
C GLY A 75 -13.17 5.54 -3.45
#